data_828683fad83488fe0c6b4fae2a8da203
#
_entry.id   828683fad83488fe0c6b4fae2a8da203
#
_cell.length_a   1.000
_cell.length_b   1.000
_cell.length_c   1.000
_cell.angle_alpha   90.00
_cell.angle_beta   90.00
_cell.angle_gamma   90.00
#
_symmetry.space_group_name_H-M   'P 1'
#
loop_
_entity.id
_entity.type
_entity.pdbx_description
1 polymer ?
#
loop_
_entity_poly.entity_id
_entity_poly.type
_entity_poly.pdbx_seq_one_letter_code
_entity_poly.pdbx_strand_id
1 'polypeptide(L)'
;MQNQTRIVIENVMPQLDCGSNPIKRIVNQKVNVTAAVFSDGHDVIECCVKFKHENDKKWQEVRMKPSVNDEWSAAFKVEKQGFYTYFVEGWVDYALNWQHGTERKIQDNQYVKSELLEGAEYVKSVMELATDSEREYLEKAAAHFTNESEYDQAIQLAVSAELHQI
;
A
#
# COMPACT_ATOMS: atom_id res chain seq x y z
N MET A 1 -23.45 -0.32 -5.14
CA MET A 1 -22.67 0.70 -5.84
C MET A 1 -21.36 0.05 -6.23
N GLN A 2 -21.01 0.00 -7.51
CA GLN A 2 -19.67 -0.43 -7.92
C GLN A 2 -18.70 0.63 -7.38
N ASN A 3 -17.77 0.23 -6.52
CA ASN A 3 -16.60 1.05 -6.21
C ASN A 3 -15.85 1.25 -7.54
N GLN A 4 -16.02 2.41 -8.15
CA GLN A 4 -15.16 2.82 -9.26
C GLN A 4 -13.78 3.04 -8.63
N THR A 5 -12.84 2.20 -9.00
CA THR A 5 -11.44 2.40 -8.65
C THR A 5 -10.99 3.72 -9.26
N ARG A 6 -10.62 4.67 -8.41
CA ARG A 6 -10.13 6.02 -8.80
C ARG A 6 -8.68 5.99 -9.28
N ILE A 7 -8.07 4.81 -9.36
CA ILE A 7 -6.67 4.63 -9.74
C ILE A 7 -6.57 4.27 -11.20
N VAL A 8 -5.73 4.98 -11.89
CA VAL A 8 -5.36 4.74 -13.29
C VAL A 8 -3.95 4.16 -13.32
N ILE A 9 -3.77 3.08 -14.08
CA ILE A 9 -2.48 2.43 -14.30
C ILE A 9 -2.22 2.42 -15.78
N GLU A 10 -1.14 3.05 -16.21
CA GLU A 10 -0.77 3.19 -17.60
C GLU A 10 0.72 2.85 -17.83
N ASN A 11 1.09 2.64 -19.07
CA ASN A 11 2.47 2.47 -19.50
C ASN A 11 3.23 1.38 -18.73
N VAL A 12 2.57 0.27 -18.41
CA VAL A 12 3.24 -0.86 -17.76
C VAL A 12 4.33 -1.41 -18.65
N MET A 13 5.58 -1.36 -18.21
CA MET A 13 6.75 -1.84 -18.94
C MET A 13 7.57 -2.83 -18.09
N PRO A 14 8.27 -3.78 -18.72
CA PRO A 14 8.37 -4.04 -20.16
C PRO A 14 7.22 -4.88 -20.70
N GLN A 15 6.72 -4.54 -21.87
CA GLN A 15 5.73 -5.35 -22.59
C GLN A 15 5.99 -5.29 -24.11
N LEU A 16 5.56 -6.32 -24.81
CA LEU A 16 5.55 -6.39 -26.28
C LEU A 16 4.10 -6.45 -26.76
N ASP A 17 3.77 -5.63 -27.74
CA ASP A 17 2.43 -5.59 -28.37
C ASP A 17 1.29 -5.52 -27.34
N CYS A 18 1.40 -4.55 -26.41
CA CYS A 18 0.45 -4.38 -25.30
C CYS A 18 0.25 -5.64 -24.45
N GLY A 19 1.33 -6.40 -24.22
CA GLY A 19 1.31 -7.62 -23.42
C GLY A 19 0.85 -8.88 -24.15
N SER A 20 0.57 -8.79 -25.45
CA SER A 20 0.14 -9.96 -26.27
C SER A 20 1.26 -10.94 -26.54
N ASN A 21 2.50 -10.49 -26.48
CA ASN A 21 3.68 -11.33 -26.73
C ASN A 21 4.60 -11.36 -25.50
N PRO A 22 5.18 -12.54 -25.16
CA PRO A 22 6.10 -12.65 -24.05
C PRO A 22 7.44 -11.98 -24.32
N ILE A 23 7.98 -11.30 -23.31
CA ILE A 23 9.36 -10.81 -23.31
C ILE A 23 10.30 -11.93 -22.89
N LYS A 24 11.50 -12.00 -23.50
CA LYS A 24 12.51 -12.99 -23.12
C LYS A 24 13.37 -12.49 -21.96
N ARG A 25 13.60 -13.40 -20.99
CA ARG A 25 14.53 -13.19 -19.88
C ARG A 25 15.32 -14.48 -19.63
N ILE A 26 16.51 -14.34 -19.07
CA ILE A 26 17.34 -15.46 -18.66
C ILE A 26 17.11 -15.74 -17.18
N VAL A 27 17.11 -17.01 -16.79
CA VAL A 27 17.01 -17.40 -15.37
C VAL A 27 18.06 -16.64 -14.53
N ASN A 28 17.66 -16.17 -13.38
CA ASN A 28 18.38 -15.28 -12.47
C ASN A 28 18.44 -13.80 -12.89
N GLN A 29 17.92 -13.40 -14.03
CA GLN A 29 17.74 -11.97 -14.34
C GLN A 29 16.59 -11.35 -13.53
N LYS A 30 16.75 -10.06 -13.25
CA LYS A 30 15.65 -9.21 -12.72
C LYS A 30 14.82 -8.67 -13.87
N VAL A 31 13.52 -8.69 -13.69
CA VAL A 31 12.55 -7.94 -14.51
C VAL A 31 12.26 -6.65 -13.78
N ASN A 32 12.75 -5.53 -14.29
CA ASN A 32 12.42 -4.22 -13.76
C ASN A 32 11.08 -3.81 -14.38
N VAL A 33 10.06 -3.64 -13.56
CA VAL A 33 8.73 -3.21 -13.97
C VAL A 33 8.55 -1.76 -13.61
N THR A 34 8.09 -0.97 -14.57
CA THR A 34 7.67 0.42 -14.35
C THR A 34 6.22 0.60 -14.81
N ALA A 35 5.52 1.54 -14.21
CA ALA A 35 4.18 1.96 -14.60
C ALA A 35 3.94 3.39 -14.18
N ALA A 36 3.09 4.12 -14.91
CA ALA A 36 2.49 5.35 -14.42
C ALA A 36 1.26 4.98 -13.61
N VAL A 37 1.23 5.36 -12.32
CA VAL A 37 0.10 5.07 -11.41
C VAL A 37 -0.31 6.35 -10.73
N PHE A 38 -1.56 6.76 -10.90
CA PHE A 38 -2.10 8.01 -10.36
C PHE A 38 -3.59 7.89 -10.05
N SER A 39 -4.11 8.84 -9.27
CA SER A 39 -5.53 8.99 -8.97
C SER A 39 -6.04 10.37 -9.38
N ASP A 40 -7.35 10.53 -9.46
CA ASP A 40 -8.03 11.79 -9.81
C ASP A 40 -8.08 12.79 -8.63
N GLY A 41 -7.43 12.51 -7.52
CA GLY A 41 -7.44 13.33 -6.29
C GLY A 41 -6.06 13.44 -5.64
N HIS A 42 -6.09 13.80 -4.35
CA HIS A 42 -4.90 13.90 -3.50
C HIS A 42 -4.74 12.70 -2.58
N ASP A 43 -5.43 11.60 -2.89
CA ASP A 43 -5.34 10.38 -2.10
C ASP A 43 -3.94 9.79 -2.18
N VAL A 44 -3.47 9.28 -1.06
CA VAL A 44 -2.26 8.46 -1.03
C VAL A 44 -2.58 7.14 -1.70
N ILE A 45 -1.80 6.81 -2.70
CA ILE A 45 -1.93 5.56 -3.45
C ILE A 45 -0.72 4.69 -3.21
N GLU A 46 -0.95 3.39 -3.25
CA GLU A 46 0.09 2.36 -3.22
C GLU A 46 -0.09 1.40 -4.38
N CYS A 47 0.98 0.78 -4.82
CA CYS A 47 0.92 -0.24 -5.85
C CYS A 47 1.98 -1.32 -5.69
N CYS A 48 1.71 -2.47 -6.28
CA CYS A 48 2.64 -3.59 -6.31
C CYS A 48 2.68 -4.27 -7.68
N VAL A 49 3.77 -4.96 -7.94
CA VAL A 49 3.86 -5.93 -9.03
C VAL A 49 3.49 -7.29 -8.45
N LYS A 50 2.44 -7.89 -8.96
CA LYS A 50 2.11 -9.29 -8.71
C LYS A 50 2.64 -10.14 -9.84
N PHE A 51 3.35 -11.21 -9.51
CA PHE A 51 3.92 -12.11 -10.51
C PHE A 51 3.83 -13.57 -10.08
N LYS A 52 3.82 -14.46 -11.06
CA LYS A 52 3.67 -15.89 -10.84
C LYS A 52 4.32 -16.68 -11.99
N HIS A 53 5.10 -17.71 -11.66
CA HIS A 53 5.50 -18.73 -12.63
C HIS A 53 4.30 -19.63 -12.97
N GLU A 54 4.21 -20.17 -14.17
CA GLU A 54 3.11 -21.01 -14.66
C GLU A 54 2.77 -22.20 -13.76
N ASN A 55 3.78 -22.78 -13.08
CA ASN A 55 3.62 -23.91 -12.17
C ASN A 55 3.39 -23.50 -10.71
N ASP A 56 3.40 -22.21 -10.37
CA ASP A 56 3.15 -21.75 -9.01
C ASP A 56 1.65 -21.60 -8.76
N LYS A 57 1.18 -22.00 -7.57
CA LYS A 57 -0.22 -21.89 -7.19
C LYS A 57 -0.57 -20.49 -6.66
N LYS A 58 0.40 -19.82 -6.05
CA LYS A 58 0.20 -18.51 -5.39
C LYS A 58 0.91 -17.41 -6.17
N TRP A 59 0.29 -16.23 -6.16
CA TRP A 59 0.95 -15.01 -6.59
C TRP A 59 1.98 -14.58 -5.55
N GLN A 60 3.09 -14.09 -6.04
CA GLN A 60 4.09 -13.35 -5.28
C GLN A 60 3.90 -11.87 -5.58
N GLU A 61 4.30 -11.01 -4.66
CA GLU A 61 4.20 -9.57 -4.85
C GLU A 61 5.46 -8.84 -4.40
N VAL A 62 5.70 -7.71 -5.04
CA VAL A 62 6.76 -6.76 -4.66
C VAL A 62 6.16 -5.36 -4.71
N ARG A 63 6.21 -4.63 -3.60
CA ARG A 63 5.80 -3.22 -3.55
C ARG A 63 6.60 -2.39 -4.53
N MET A 64 5.93 -1.52 -5.25
CA MET A 64 6.57 -0.54 -6.13
C MET A 64 6.97 0.68 -5.33
N LYS A 65 8.00 1.35 -5.81
CA LYS A 65 8.47 2.62 -5.22
C LYS A 65 8.13 3.76 -6.15
N PRO A 66 7.57 4.84 -5.61
CA PRO A 66 7.29 6.02 -6.41
C PRO A 66 8.59 6.71 -6.84
N SER A 67 8.54 7.33 -8.01
CA SER A 67 9.56 8.17 -8.60
C SER A 67 8.94 9.52 -8.99
N VAL A 68 9.54 10.24 -9.91
CA VAL A 68 9.01 11.50 -10.43
C VAL A 68 7.89 11.26 -11.46
N ASN A 69 6.98 12.21 -11.60
CA ASN A 69 5.92 12.19 -12.62
C ASN A 69 5.03 10.94 -12.59
N ASP A 70 4.58 10.56 -11.41
CA ASP A 70 3.69 9.41 -11.18
C ASP A 70 4.26 8.06 -11.66
N GLU A 71 5.55 8.00 -11.98
CA GLU A 71 6.22 6.75 -12.31
C GLU A 71 6.51 5.93 -11.05
N TRP A 72 6.18 4.67 -11.11
CA TRP A 72 6.44 3.68 -10.07
C TRP A 72 7.30 2.56 -10.61
N SER A 73 8.15 1.98 -9.76
CA SER A 73 9.05 0.92 -10.17
C SER A 73 9.23 -0.16 -9.13
N ALA A 74 9.35 -1.40 -9.58
CA ALA A 74 9.74 -2.55 -8.78
C ALA A 74 10.51 -3.55 -9.64
N ALA A 75 11.17 -4.51 -8.99
CA ALA A 75 11.86 -5.56 -9.71
C ALA A 75 11.62 -6.93 -9.05
N PHE A 76 11.34 -7.94 -9.85
CA PHE A 76 11.31 -9.31 -9.41
C PHE A 76 12.33 -10.18 -10.19
N LYS A 77 12.72 -11.29 -9.61
CA LYS A 77 13.72 -12.20 -10.19
C LYS A 77 13.03 -13.38 -10.86
N VAL A 78 13.49 -13.73 -12.06
CA VAL A 78 13.09 -14.96 -12.75
C VAL A 78 13.97 -16.11 -12.25
N GLU A 79 13.41 -17.02 -11.46
CA GLU A 79 14.18 -18.09 -10.80
C GLU A 79 14.13 -19.42 -11.52
N LYS A 80 13.09 -19.65 -12.34
CA LYS A 80 12.84 -20.90 -13.05
C LYS A 80 12.70 -20.65 -14.54
N GLN A 81 13.00 -21.67 -15.34
CA GLN A 81 12.68 -21.67 -16.77
C GLN A 81 11.16 -21.92 -16.94
N GLY A 82 10.52 -21.20 -17.84
CA GLY A 82 9.09 -21.29 -18.13
C GLY A 82 8.45 -19.92 -18.29
N PHE A 83 7.13 -19.88 -18.27
CA PHE A 83 6.38 -18.65 -18.41
C PHE A 83 6.08 -18.00 -17.04
N TYR A 84 6.28 -16.70 -16.99
CA TYR A 84 5.85 -15.85 -15.88
C TYR A 84 4.76 -14.93 -16.37
N THR A 85 3.70 -14.81 -15.58
CA THR A 85 2.68 -13.77 -15.75
C THR A 85 2.88 -12.72 -14.67
N TYR A 86 2.80 -11.44 -15.02
CA TYR A 86 2.81 -10.36 -14.05
C TYR A 86 1.87 -9.23 -14.46
N PHE A 87 1.45 -8.46 -13.48
CA PHE A 87 0.63 -7.26 -13.65
C PHE A 87 0.90 -6.29 -12.48
N VAL A 88 0.49 -5.04 -12.68
CA VAL A 88 0.53 -4.01 -11.63
C VAL A 88 -0.86 -3.91 -11.02
N GLU A 89 -0.93 -3.88 -9.71
CA GLU A 89 -2.14 -3.62 -8.92
C GLU A 89 -1.91 -2.37 -8.09
N GLY A 90 -2.91 -1.46 -8.05
CA GLY A 90 -2.84 -0.22 -7.30
C GLY A 90 -4.12 -0.03 -6.47
N TRP A 91 -3.99 0.62 -5.31
CA TRP A 91 -5.10 0.93 -4.42
C TRP A 91 -4.89 2.25 -3.71
N VAL A 92 -6.00 2.83 -3.22
CA VAL A 92 -5.94 3.97 -2.31
C VAL A 92 -5.63 3.45 -0.91
N ASP A 93 -4.60 3.99 -0.30
CA ASP A 93 -4.29 3.70 1.10
C ASP A 93 -5.08 4.63 2.02
N TYR A 94 -6.24 4.15 2.44
CA TYR A 94 -7.14 4.93 3.30
C TYR A 94 -6.56 5.16 4.69
N ALA A 95 -5.80 4.21 5.24
CA ALA A 95 -5.20 4.34 6.56
C ALA A 95 -4.10 5.42 6.53
N LEU A 96 -3.29 5.42 5.50
CA LEU A 96 -2.24 6.43 5.30
C LEU A 96 -2.83 7.81 5.00
N ASN A 97 -3.91 7.88 4.20
CA ASN A 97 -4.67 9.11 3.99
C ASN A 97 -5.20 9.70 5.30
N TRP A 98 -5.78 8.84 6.15
CA TRP A 98 -6.26 9.22 7.46
C TRP A 98 -5.09 9.77 8.33
N GLN A 99 -3.98 9.07 8.36
CA GLN A 99 -2.81 9.47 9.14
C GLN A 99 -2.29 10.84 8.71
N HIS A 100 -2.09 11.06 7.41
CA HIS A 100 -1.64 12.36 6.87
C HIS A 100 -2.66 13.48 7.13
N GLY A 101 -3.95 13.19 7.00
CA GLY A 101 -5.02 14.15 7.30
C GLY A 101 -5.05 14.53 8.77
N THR A 102 -4.92 13.55 9.65
CA THR A 102 -4.87 13.73 11.11
C THR A 102 -3.64 14.53 11.52
N GLU A 103 -2.46 14.22 10.97
CA GLU A 103 -1.23 14.94 11.24
C GLU A 103 -1.34 16.42 10.88
N ARG A 104 -1.90 16.76 9.71
CA ARG A 104 -2.13 18.17 9.30
C ARG A 104 -3.03 18.91 10.28
N LYS A 105 -4.14 18.28 10.71
CA LYS A 105 -5.05 18.88 11.69
C LYS A 105 -4.39 19.12 13.03
N ILE A 106 -3.53 18.19 13.47
CA ILE A 106 -2.74 18.36 14.71
C ILE A 106 -1.77 19.53 14.57
N GLN A 107 -1.06 19.66 13.44
CA GLN A 107 -0.16 20.80 13.16
C GLN A 107 -0.90 22.13 13.14
N ASP A 108 -2.17 22.14 12.69
CA ASP A 108 -3.05 23.30 12.71
C ASP A 108 -3.71 23.55 14.08
N ASN A 109 -3.30 22.83 15.14
CA ASN A 109 -3.87 22.89 16.49
C ASN A 109 -5.39 22.62 16.55
N GLN A 110 -5.90 21.78 15.64
CA GLN A 110 -7.31 21.37 15.65
C GLN A 110 -7.52 20.20 16.62
N TYR A 111 -8.73 20.11 17.16
CA TYR A 111 -9.13 18.97 17.98
C TYR A 111 -9.52 17.79 17.09
N VAL A 112 -8.80 16.64 17.22
CA VAL A 112 -8.87 15.50 16.28
C VAL A 112 -9.54 14.26 16.85
N LYS A 113 -10.50 14.42 17.75
CA LYS A 113 -11.19 13.27 18.37
C LYS A 113 -11.91 12.38 17.35
N SER A 114 -12.60 12.98 16.36
CA SER A 114 -13.28 12.22 15.30
C SER A 114 -12.30 11.42 14.45
N GLU A 115 -11.16 11.99 14.15
CA GLU A 115 -10.08 11.34 13.42
C GLU A 115 -9.49 10.17 14.22
N LEU A 116 -9.31 10.33 15.53
CA LEU A 116 -8.83 9.24 16.38
C LEU A 116 -9.82 8.07 16.45
N LEU A 117 -11.13 8.36 16.52
CA LEU A 117 -12.16 7.31 16.47
C LEU A 117 -12.17 6.59 15.12
N GLU A 118 -12.03 7.32 14.01
CA GLU A 118 -11.86 6.73 12.68
C GLU A 118 -10.59 5.87 12.61
N GLY A 119 -9.48 6.36 13.15
CA GLY A 119 -8.22 5.61 13.26
C GLY A 119 -8.36 4.31 14.03
N ALA A 120 -9.17 4.29 15.09
CA ALA A 120 -9.44 3.05 15.82
C ALA A 120 -10.14 2.00 14.96
N GLU A 121 -10.99 2.40 14.01
CA GLU A 121 -11.62 1.46 13.08
C GLU A 121 -10.63 0.94 12.02
N TYR A 122 -9.72 1.79 11.49
CA TYR A 122 -8.65 1.32 10.60
C TYR A 122 -7.74 0.31 11.30
N VAL A 123 -7.27 0.64 12.50
CA VAL A 123 -6.42 -0.25 13.31
C VAL A 123 -7.09 -1.59 13.56
N LYS A 124 -8.38 -1.62 13.92
CA LYS A 124 -9.13 -2.87 14.10
C LYS A 124 -9.24 -3.69 12.81
N SER A 125 -9.40 -3.03 11.67
CA SER A 125 -9.58 -3.72 10.39
C SER A 125 -8.36 -4.51 9.93
N VAL A 126 -7.15 -4.11 10.34
CA VAL A 126 -5.89 -4.80 9.97
C VAL A 126 -5.44 -5.83 11.00
N MET A 127 -6.01 -5.85 12.22
CA MET A 127 -5.62 -6.77 13.29
C MET A 127 -5.67 -8.25 12.91
N GLU A 128 -6.60 -8.65 12.04
CA GLU A 128 -6.74 -10.05 11.62
C GLU A 128 -5.56 -10.52 10.76
N LEU A 129 -4.89 -9.60 10.08
CA LEU A 129 -3.76 -9.85 9.19
C LEU A 129 -2.41 -9.66 9.88
N ALA A 130 -2.40 -9.01 11.04
CA ALA A 130 -1.21 -8.64 11.78
C ALA A 130 -0.54 -9.83 12.48
N THR A 131 0.78 -9.77 12.61
CA THR A 131 1.55 -10.68 13.47
C THR A 131 1.20 -10.47 14.96
N ASP A 132 1.59 -11.40 15.84
CA ASP A 132 1.26 -11.29 17.27
C ASP A 132 1.83 -10.01 17.91
N SER A 133 3.05 -9.59 17.53
CA SER A 133 3.67 -8.36 18.02
C SER A 133 2.99 -7.10 17.50
N GLU A 134 2.63 -7.07 16.21
CA GLU A 134 1.87 -5.98 15.60
C GLU A 134 0.48 -5.86 16.20
N ARG A 135 -0.18 -6.99 16.46
CA ARG A 135 -1.50 -7.03 17.09
C ARG A 135 -1.50 -6.39 18.47
N GLU A 136 -0.53 -6.70 19.34
CA GLU A 136 -0.40 -6.07 20.67
C GLU A 136 -0.26 -4.54 20.55
N TYR A 137 0.53 -4.08 19.59
CA TYR A 137 0.69 -2.65 19.31
C TYR A 137 -0.62 -2.01 18.81
N LEU A 138 -1.31 -2.65 17.89
CA LEU A 138 -2.56 -2.17 17.32
C LEU A 138 -3.69 -2.15 18.36
N GLU A 139 -3.79 -3.15 19.22
CA GLU A 139 -4.75 -3.18 20.36
C GLU A 139 -4.53 -2.00 21.31
N LYS A 140 -3.28 -1.72 21.63
CA LYS A 140 -2.90 -0.57 22.45
C LYS A 140 -3.27 0.75 21.77
N ALA A 141 -2.96 0.90 20.49
CA ALA A 141 -3.31 2.10 19.73
C ALA A 141 -4.83 2.31 19.68
N ALA A 142 -5.61 1.27 19.40
CA ALA A 142 -7.09 1.35 19.38
C ALA A 142 -7.67 1.74 20.74
N ALA A 143 -7.09 1.24 21.84
CA ALA A 143 -7.50 1.61 23.19
C ALA A 143 -7.26 3.09 23.48
N HIS A 144 -6.07 3.62 23.14
CA HIS A 144 -5.76 5.05 23.30
C HIS A 144 -6.65 5.94 22.42
N PHE A 145 -6.91 5.56 21.16
CA PHE A 145 -7.74 6.34 20.25
C PHE A 145 -9.20 6.49 20.72
N THR A 146 -9.68 5.56 21.53
CA THR A 146 -11.05 5.60 22.07
C THR A 146 -11.13 6.20 23.48
N ASN A 147 -10.01 6.44 24.15
CA ASN A 147 -9.95 6.95 25.54
C ASN A 147 -9.68 8.45 25.56
N GLU A 148 -10.67 9.24 25.93
CA GLU A 148 -10.53 10.71 26.03
C GLU A 148 -9.49 11.19 27.04
N SER A 149 -9.28 10.42 28.13
CA SER A 149 -8.30 10.80 29.16
C SER A 149 -6.85 10.64 28.70
N GLU A 150 -6.62 9.99 27.56
CA GLU A 150 -5.30 9.68 27.01
C GLU A 150 -5.07 10.37 25.65
N TYR A 151 -5.74 11.52 25.44
CA TYR A 151 -5.74 12.24 24.17
C TYR A 151 -4.34 12.56 23.65
N ASP A 152 -3.42 13.01 24.51
CA ASP A 152 -2.04 13.34 24.11
C ASP A 152 -1.26 12.09 23.64
N GLN A 153 -1.46 10.95 24.32
CA GLN A 153 -0.86 9.68 23.88
C GLN A 153 -1.47 9.19 22.56
N ALA A 154 -2.78 9.34 22.42
CA ALA A 154 -3.46 9.00 21.19
C ALA A 154 -2.94 9.80 19.98
N ILE A 155 -2.72 11.11 20.13
CA ILE A 155 -2.10 11.95 19.10
C ILE A 155 -0.71 11.44 18.73
N GLN A 156 0.15 11.16 19.71
CA GLN A 156 1.50 10.67 19.45
C GLN A 156 1.50 9.32 18.70
N LEU A 157 0.59 8.42 19.05
CA LEU A 157 0.44 7.15 18.36
C LEU A 157 -0.09 7.34 16.92
N ALA A 158 -1.08 8.22 16.73
CA ALA A 158 -1.69 8.45 15.41
C ALA A 158 -0.69 8.93 14.35
N VAL A 159 0.33 9.68 14.75
CA VAL A 159 1.38 10.20 13.85
C VAL A 159 2.70 9.42 13.95
N SER A 160 2.71 8.28 14.62
CA SER A 160 3.92 7.49 14.81
C SER A 160 4.36 6.81 13.52
N ALA A 161 5.68 6.77 13.28
CA ALA A 161 6.27 6.03 12.17
C ALA A 161 6.05 4.51 12.28
N GLU A 162 5.86 3.99 13.49
CA GLU A 162 5.60 2.58 13.73
C GLU A 162 4.22 2.17 13.22
N LEU A 163 3.19 2.98 13.50
CA LEU A 163 1.85 2.75 12.96
C LEU A 163 1.81 2.83 11.43
N HIS A 164 2.66 3.67 10.83
CA HIS A 164 2.79 3.82 9.39
C HIS A 164 3.37 2.57 8.69
N GLN A 165 4.09 1.72 9.40
CA GLN A 165 4.77 0.55 8.82
C GLN A 165 3.96 -0.74 8.92
N ILE A 166 2.91 -0.74 9.72
CA ILE A 166 1.99 -1.86 9.89
C ILE A 166 0.84 -1.76 8.88
#